data_7353406ff67bea65516bbf0e9beeef19
#
_entry.id   7353406ff67bea65516bbf0e9beeef19
#
_cell.length_a   1.000
_cell.length_b   1.000
_cell.length_c   1.000
_cell.angle_alpha   90.00
_cell.angle_beta   90.00
_cell.angle_gamma   90.00
#
_symmetry.space_group_name_H-M   'P 1'
#
loop_
_entity.id
_entity.type
_entity.pdbx_description
1 polymer ?
#
loop_
_entity_poly.entity_id
_entity_poly.type
_entity_poly.pdbx_seq_one_letter_code
_entity_poly.pdbx_strand_id
1 'polypeptide(L)'
;MGRIKDIFMANVIECRGVYKNYMSGKMEVPVLRNVNFLMAEGEYTAIMGPSGSGKSTLMNIIGCLDVPTEGKVLIAGQDIAGLSDNEMSDLRLYKIGFVFQTFQLLSRQSALSNVELPLSYAHVPRKKRREMAMEALKKVGLEDRVNFMPSQLSGGQKQRVAIARAIVNNPKILLADEPTGALDSASGKQVMEIFRQLNREGVSILMITHDREIASHADRIVEIRDGVLREDNGAEKGDGELREKRAADDRDYDEAGGGDAV
;
A
#
# COMPACT_ATOMS: atom_id res chain seq x y z
N MET A 1 14.78 -38.28 -7.64
CA MET A 1 15.66 -37.19 -7.12
C MET A 1 15.25 -35.88 -7.79
N GLY A 2 14.22 -35.23 -7.28
CA GLY A 2 13.73 -33.94 -7.76
C GLY A 2 14.17 -32.86 -6.77
N ARG A 3 15.10 -32.00 -7.18
CA ARG A 3 15.44 -30.79 -6.44
C ARG A 3 14.24 -29.85 -6.50
N ILE A 4 13.54 -29.69 -5.39
CA ILE A 4 12.67 -28.54 -5.15
C ILE A 4 13.59 -27.31 -5.21
N LYS A 5 13.48 -26.53 -6.27
CA LYS A 5 14.05 -25.19 -6.31
C LYS A 5 13.26 -24.39 -5.29
N ASP A 6 13.82 -24.16 -4.12
CA ASP A 6 13.41 -23.06 -3.24
C ASP A 6 13.57 -21.78 -4.07
N ILE A 7 12.46 -21.32 -4.62
CA ILE A 7 12.38 -19.98 -5.20
C ILE A 7 12.42 -19.05 -3.99
N PHE A 8 13.62 -18.58 -3.64
CA PHE A 8 13.77 -17.47 -2.71
C PHE A 8 13.07 -16.26 -3.36
N MET A 9 11.82 -16.04 -2.99
CA MET A 9 11.17 -14.79 -3.35
C MET A 9 11.97 -13.65 -2.73
N ALA A 10 12.41 -12.72 -3.54
CA ALA A 10 13.17 -11.57 -3.05
C ALA A 10 12.27 -10.73 -2.15
N ASN A 11 12.78 -10.32 -1.00
CA ASN A 11 12.05 -9.42 -0.14
C ASN A 11 11.99 -8.02 -0.79
N VAL A 12 10.79 -7.47 -0.83
CA VAL A 12 10.57 -6.10 -1.31
C VAL A 12 10.74 -5.07 -0.20
N ILE A 13 10.52 -5.48 1.07
CA ILE A 13 10.76 -4.69 2.27
C ILE A 13 11.54 -5.56 3.27
N GLU A 14 12.64 -5.01 3.83
CA GLU A 14 13.36 -5.62 4.93
C GLU A 14 13.67 -4.57 6.00
N CYS A 15 13.19 -4.81 7.22
CA CYS A 15 13.55 -4.06 8.42
C CYS A 15 14.31 -4.98 9.35
N ARG A 16 15.51 -4.58 9.80
CA ARG A 16 16.37 -5.36 10.69
C ARG A 16 16.81 -4.52 11.88
N GLY A 17 16.28 -4.85 13.07
CA GLY A 17 16.60 -4.18 14.31
C GLY A 17 16.31 -2.68 14.28
N VAL A 18 15.17 -2.27 13.69
CA VAL A 18 14.86 -0.85 13.47
C VAL A 18 14.37 -0.20 14.77
N TYR A 19 15.03 0.90 15.14
CA TYR A 19 14.60 1.82 16.19
C TYR A 19 14.26 3.18 15.58
N LYS A 20 13.30 3.88 16.19
CA LYS A 20 12.99 5.27 15.88
C LYS A 20 12.67 6.04 17.14
N ASN A 21 13.46 7.07 17.39
CA ASN A 21 13.27 8.02 18.47
C ASN A 21 13.05 9.42 17.88
N TYR A 22 12.16 10.18 18.48
CA TYR A 22 11.95 11.59 18.17
C TYR A 22 12.37 12.45 19.33
N MET A 23 12.82 13.67 19.06
CA MET A 23 13.16 14.67 20.09
C MET A 23 11.94 15.54 20.39
N SER A 24 11.48 15.54 21.64
CA SER A 24 10.49 16.49 22.14
C SER A 24 11.20 17.47 23.09
N GLY A 25 11.67 18.58 22.54
CA GLY A 25 12.58 19.48 23.25
C GLY A 25 13.92 18.78 23.55
N LYS A 26 14.21 18.55 24.84
CA LYS A 26 15.42 17.82 25.28
C LYS A 26 15.17 16.34 25.62
N MET A 27 13.92 15.90 25.53
CA MET A 27 13.54 14.53 25.86
C MET A 27 13.48 13.67 24.60
N GLU A 28 14.11 12.52 24.64
CA GLU A 28 14.03 11.50 23.61
C GLU A 28 12.79 10.63 23.86
N VAL A 29 11.94 10.49 22.81
CA VAL A 29 10.69 9.73 22.84
C VAL A 29 10.86 8.53 21.91
N PRO A 30 11.04 7.31 22.43
CA PRO A 30 11.15 6.11 21.62
C PRO A 30 9.77 5.73 21.06
N VAL A 31 9.69 5.54 19.74
CA VAL A 31 8.45 5.18 19.02
C VAL A 31 8.54 3.78 18.41
N LEU A 32 9.68 3.39 17.84
CA LEU A 32 9.90 2.04 17.36
C LEU A 32 11.06 1.40 18.13
N ARG A 33 10.89 0.10 18.47
CA ARG A 33 11.83 -0.63 19.32
C ARG A 33 12.15 -1.99 18.70
N ASN A 34 13.35 -2.15 18.16
CA ASN A 34 13.86 -3.39 17.59
C ASN A 34 12.88 -4.05 16.60
N VAL A 35 12.33 -3.25 15.68
CA VAL A 35 11.38 -3.78 14.68
C VAL A 35 12.13 -4.61 13.66
N ASN A 36 11.71 -5.87 13.52
CA ASN A 36 12.16 -6.79 12.49
C ASN A 36 10.95 -7.17 11.64
N PHE A 37 11.04 -6.93 10.32
CA PHE A 37 9.95 -7.15 9.39
C PHE A 37 10.49 -7.51 8.02
N LEU A 38 9.96 -8.57 7.43
CA LEU A 38 10.26 -8.99 6.06
C LEU A 38 8.95 -9.10 5.30
N MET A 39 8.95 -8.63 4.06
CA MET A 39 7.81 -8.74 3.15
C MET A 39 8.30 -9.18 1.78
N ALA A 40 7.76 -10.28 1.28
CA ALA A 40 8.10 -10.80 -0.04
C ALA A 40 7.50 -9.95 -1.17
N GLU A 41 8.11 -10.00 -2.36
CA GLU A 41 7.53 -9.38 -3.56
C GLU A 41 6.20 -10.04 -3.91
N GLY A 42 5.15 -9.25 -4.15
CA GLY A 42 3.79 -9.71 -4.42
C GLY A 42 2.97 -10.06 -3.17
N GLU A 43 3.52 -9.96 -1.96
CA GLU A 43 2.80 -10.23 -0.72
C GLU A 43 1.81 -9.09 -0.40
N TYR A 44 0.66 -9.44 0.19
CA TYR A 44 -0.28 -8.49 0.77
C TYR A 44 -0.28 -8.64 2.29
N THR A 45 0.30 -7.66 2.99
CA THR A 45 0.42 -7.66 4.46
C THR A 45 -0.36 -6.50 5.08
N ALA A 46 -1.09 -6.77 6.16
CA ALA A 46 -1.72 -5.76 7.00
C ALA A 46 -0.94 -5.58 8.31
N ILE A 47 -0.69 -4.33 8.71
CA ILE A 47 -0.17 -3.98 10.04
C ILE A 47 -1.31 -3.39 10.86
N MET A 48 -1.64 -4.06 11.96
CA MET A 48 -2.65 -3.62 12.92
C MET A 48 -2.01 -3.10 14.21
N GLY A 49 -2.78 -2.39 15.00
CA GLY A 49 -2.40 -1.94 16.34
C GLY A 49 -3.17 -0.70 16.79
N PRO A 50 -3.16 -0.38 18.10
CA PRO A 50 -3.85 0.78 18.65
C PRO A 50 -3.27 2.11 18.14
N SER A 51 -4.00 3.20 18.33
CA SER A 51 -3.49 4.54 18.04
C SER A 51 -2.21 4.81 18.86
N GLY A 52 -1.21 5.46 18.23
CA GLY A 52 0.07 5.75 18.89
C GLY A 52 1.05 4.59 19.00
N SER A 53 0.73 3.39 18.48
CA SER A 53 1.63 2.23 18.57
C SER A 53 2.88 2.27 17.67
N GLY A 54 2.99 3.26 16.77
CA GLY A 54 4.13 3.41 15.85
C GLY A 54 3.85 3.03 14.40
N LYS A 55 2.61 2.64 14.03
CA LYS A 55 2.24 2.24 12.64
C LYS A 55 2.63 3.27 11.59
N SER A 56 2.19 4.51 11.75
CA SER A 56 2.48 5.58 10.78
C SER A 56 3.97 5.92 10.75
N THR A 57 4.68 5.80 11.88
CA THR A 57 6.13 5.98 11.93
C THR A 57 6.85 4.90 11.11
N LEU A 58 6.45 3.63 11.29
CA LEU A 58 7.01 2.52 10.52
C LEU A 58 6.71 2.69 9.02
N MET A 59 5.48 3.07 8.68
CA MET A 59 5.10 3.32 7.28
C MET A 59 5.89 4.49 6.67
N ASN A 60 6.13 5.56 7.42
CA ASN A 60 6.93 6.69 6.94
C ASN A 60 8.38 6.28 6.65
N ILE A 61 8.97 5.42 7.47
CA ILE A 61 10.32 4.90 7.24
C ILE A 61 10.35 3.99 6.00
N ILE A 62 9.42 3.04 5.91
CA ILE A 62 9.28 2.15 4.73
C ILE A 62 9.00 2.97 3.47
N GLY A 63 8.22 4.05 3.61
CA GLY A 63 7.89 4.98 2.53
C GLY A 63 9.01 5.96 2.18
N CYS A 64 10.19 5.87 2.80
CA CYS A 64 11.30 6.81 2.60
C CYS A 64 10.93 8.27 2.87
N LEU A 65 9.94 8.52 3.76
CA LEU A 65 9.55 9.86 4.24
C LEU A 65 10.31 10.23 5.52
N ASP A 66 10.87 9.23 6.21
CA ASP A 66 11.69 9.37 7.40
C ASP A 66 12.80 8.31 7.37
N VAL A 67 13.77 8.42 8.26
CA VAL A 67 14.87 7.46 8.40
C VAL A 67 14.87 6.85 9.80
N PRO A 68 15.32 5.60 9.98
CA PRO A 68 15.46 5.02 11.30
C PRO A 68 16.54 5.74 12.11
N THR A 69 16.43 5.71 13.44
CA THR A 69 17.50 6.18 14.34
C THR A 69 18.62 5.15 14.39
N GLU A 70 18.25 3.85 14.41
CA GLU A 70 19.17 2.71 14.38
C GLU A 70 18.55 1.56 13.58
N GLY A 71 19.39 0.61 13.19
CA GLY A 71 18.99 -0.56 12.42
C GLY A 71 19.12 -0.33 10.92
N LYS A 72 18.55 -1.25 10.14
CA LYS A 72 18.68 -1.28 8.70
C LYS A 72 17.32 -1.48 8.03
N VAL A 73 17.06 -0.69 6.96
CA VAL A 73 15.86 -0.82 6.15
C VAL A 73 16.25 -0.89 4.68
N LEU A 74 15.80 -1.97 4.01
CA LEU A 74 15.97 -2.12 2.56
C LEU A 74 14.61 -2.06 1.88
N ILE A 75 14.52 -1.28 0.82
CA ILE A 75 13.33 -1.14 -0.03
C ILE A 75 13.71 -1.58 -1.45
N ALA A 76 13.05 -2.60 -1.94
CA ALA A 76 13.37 -3.24 -3.24
C ALA A 76 14.88 -3.57 -3.38
N GLY A 77 15.50 -4.05 -2.28
CA GLY A 77 16.91 -4.40 -2.19
C GLY A 77 17.89 -3.24 -1.95
N GLN A 78 17.41 -2.00 -1.89
CA GLN A 78 18.23 -0.80 -1.69
C GLN A 78 18.15 -0.33 -0.23
N ASP A 79 19.30 -0.18 0.44
CA ASP A 79 19.40 0.32 1.80
C ASP A 79 19.13 1.83 1.84
N ILE A 80 18.17 2.27 2.66
CA ILE A 80 17.78 3.68 2.72
C ILE A 80 18.68 4.53 3.61
N ALA A 81 19.48 3.93 4.51
CA ALA A 81 20.26 4.66 5.51
C ALA A 81 21.40 5.51 4.91
N GLY A 82 21.87 5.18 3.70
CA GLY A 82 22.95 5.89 3.02
C GLY A 82 22.51 6.77 1.86
N LEU A 83 21.19 6.89 1.63
CA LEU A 83 20.66 7.61 0.47
C LEU A 83 20.56 9.12 0.73
N SER A 84 20.88 9.89 -0.28
CA SER A 84 20.56 11.33 -0.35
C SER A 84 19.05 11.56 -0.48
N ASP A 85 18.59 12.77 -0.21
CA ASP A 85 17.19 13.17 -0.38
C ASP A 85 16.68 12.97 -1.80
N ASN A 86 17.54 13.14 -2.81
CA ASN A 86 17.21 12.89 -4.21
C ASN A 86 17.00 11.40 -4.47
N GLU A 87 17.90 10.53 -4.00
CA GLU A 87 17.75 9.08 -4.16
C GLU A 87 16.54 8.53 -3.42
N MET A 88 16.23 9.05 -2.22
CA MET A 88 14.98 8.73 -1.52
C MET A 88 13.75 9.21 -2.29
N SER A 89 13.83 10.37 -2.94
CA SER A 89 12.75 10.87 -3.79
C SER A 89 12.53 10.00 -5.03
N ASP A 90 13.61 9.49 -5.63
CA ASP A 90 13.54 8.55 -6.76
C ASP A 90 12.95 7.21 -6.32
N LEU A 91 13.31 6.67 -5.15
CA LEU A 91 12.68 5.48 -4.59
C LEU A 91 11.16 5.68 -4.42
N ARG A 92 10.74 6.79 -3.82
CA ARG A 92 9.31 7.12 -3.70
C ARG A 92 8.62 7.22 -5.06
N LEU A 93 9.26 7.86 -6.03
CA LEU A 93 8.68 8.10 -7.35
C LEU A 93 8.50 6.84 -8.17
N TYR A 94 9.48 5.93 -8.12
CA TYR A 94 9.54 4.76 -9.01
C TYR A 94 9.22 3.42 -8.36
N LYS A 95 9.29 3.32 -7.02
CA LYS A 95 9.11 2.03 -6.32
C LYS A 95 7.91 2.01 -5.39
N ILE A 96 7.42 3.17 -4.93
CA ILE A 96 6.42 3.24 -3.87
C ILE A 96 5.23 4.08 -4.34
N GLY A 97 4.03 3.52 -4.20
CA GLY A 97 2.78 4.26 -4.31
C GLY A 97 2.20 4.51 -2.90
N PHE A 98 1.58 5.67 -2.69
CA PHE A 98 0.95 6.01 -1.41
C PHE A 98 -0.54 6.23 -1.57
N VAL A 99 -1.32 5.61 -0.68
CA VAL A 99 -2.76 5.81 -0.53
C VAL A 99 -3.06 6.16 0.92
N PHE A 100 -3.62 7.35 1.16
CA PHE A 100 -3.91 7.87 2.49
C PHE A 100 -5.41 7.89 2.78
N GLN A 101 -5.78 7.89 4.05
CA GLN A 101 -7.15 8.00 4.53
C GLN A 101 -7.86 9.26 4.00
N THR A 102 -7.17 10.40 3.92
CA THR A 102 -7.71 11.71 3.53
C THR A 102 -7.48 12.03 2.04
N PHE A 103 -7.25 11.03 1.18
CA PHE A 103 -7.09 11.11 -0.28
C PHE A 103 -5.92 11.96 -0.77
N GLN A 104 -5.58 13.05 -0.10
CA GLN A 104 -4.49 13.99 -0.43
C GLN A 104 -4.49 14.43 -1.91
N LEU A 105 -5.68 14.73 -2.45
CA LEU A 105 -5.83 15.24 -3.81
C LEU A 105 -5.62 16.75 -3.86
N LEU A 106 -5.01 17.22 -4.94
CA LEU A 106 -4.91 18.64 -5.25
C LEU A 106 -6.31 19.17 -5.62
N SER A 107 -6.93 19.93 -4.72
CA SER A 107 -8.33 20.36 -4.81
C SER A 107 -8.67 21.21 -6.04
N ARG A 108 -7.67 21.90 -6.61
CA ARG A 108 -7.80 22.77 -7.80
C ARG A 108 -7.36 22.10 -9.09
N GLN A 109 -7.16 20.78 -9.07
CA GLN A 109 -6.74 19.99 -10.22
C GLN A 109 -7.79 18.90 -10.49
N SER A 110 -8.02 18.58 -11.78
CA SER A 110 -8.92 17.49 -12.16
C SER A 110 -8.41 16.12 -11.70
N ALA A 111 -9.25 15.10 -11.76
CA ALA A 111 -8.85 13.71 -11.52
C ALA A 111 -7.66 13.32 -12.40
N LEU A 112 -7.72 13.62 -13.69
CA LEU A 112 -6.62 13.37 -14.63
C LEU A 112 -5.33 14.07 -14.21
N SER A 113 -5.41 15.38 -13.90
CA SER A 113 -4.23 16.15 -13.51
C SER A 113 -3.60 15.67 -12.20
N ASN A 114 -4.42 15.20 -11.25
CA ASN A 114 -3.92 14.56 -10.04
C ASN A 114 -3.13 13.27 -10.34
N VAL A 115 -3.61 12.45 -11.27
CA VAL A 115 -2.92 11.20 -11.68
C VAL A 115 -1.71 11.47 -12.56
N GLU A 116 -1.72 12.53 -13.38
CA GLU A 116 -0.56 12.96 -14.18
C GLU A 116 0.63 13.46 -13.34
N LEU A 117 0.40 13.85 -12.08
CA LEU A 117 1.40 14.53 -11.26
C LEU A 117 2.68 13.70 -11.06
N PRO A 118 2.64 12.43 -10.63
CA PRO A 118 3.86 11.61 -10.49
C PRO A 118 4.60 11.41 -11.81
N LEU A 119 3.87 11.28 -12.92
CA LEU A 119 4.47 11.16 -14.25
C LEU A 119 5.17 12.45 -14.68
N SER A 120 4.71 13.61 -14.19
CA SER A 120 5.38 14.90 -14.42
C SER A 120 6.74 14.95 -13.73
N TYR A 121 6.82 14.46 -12.49
CA TYR A 121 8.08 14.33 -11.77
C TYR A 121 9.02 13.28 -12.39
N ALA A 122 8.46 12.23 -13.00
CA ALA A 122 9.21 11.24 -13.78
C ALA A 122 9.60 11.74 -15.18
N HIS A 123 9.42 13.03 -15.49
CA HIS A 123 9.75 13.64 -16.77
C HIS A 123 9.11 12.97 -18.00
N VAL A 124 7.97 12.28 -17.82
CA VAL A 124 7.24 11.64 -18.92
C VAL A 124 6.67 12.73 -19.87
N PRO A 125 6.85 12.61 -21.18
CA PRO A 125 6.31 13.58 -22.15
C PRO A 125 4.79 13.72 -22.04
N ARG A 126 4.26 14.94 -22.19
CA ARG A 126 2.86 15.29 -21.92
C ARG A 126 1.84 14.34 -22.58
N LYS A 127 2.05 13.97 -23.85
CA LYS A 127 1.13 13.06 -24.57
C LYS A 127 1.07 11.69 -23.89
N LYS A 128 2.23 11.07 -23.65
CA LYS A 128 2.35 9.76 -23.01
C LYS A 128 1.83 9.80 -21.56
N ARG A 129 2.12 10.89 -20.83
CA ARG A 129 1.64 11.11 -19.47
C ARG A 129 0.11 11.06 -19.40
N ARG A 130 -0.57 11.76 -20.33
CA ARG A 130 -2.02 11.76 -20.42
C ARG A 130 -2.58 10.36 -20.71
N GLU A 131 -1.98 9.64 -21.63
CA GLU A 131 -2.38 8.26 -21.98
C GLU A 131 -2.26 7.33 -20.77
N MET A 132 -1.12 7.35 -20.07
CA MET A 132 -0.89 6.54 -18.86
C MET A 132 -1.86 6.90 -17.72
N ALA A 133 -2.12 8.18 -17.50
CA ALA A 133 -3.04 8.63 -16.46
C ALA A 133 -4.50 8.23 -16.78
N MET A 134 -4.92 8.28 -18.04
CA MET A 134 -6.24 7.79 -18.45
C MET A 134 -6.38 6.27 -18.24
N GLU A 135 -5.33 5.51 -18.57
CA GLU A 135 -5.30 4.07 -18.31
C GLU A 135 -5.40 3.74 -16.81
N ALA A 136 -4.66 4.46 -15.97
CA ALA A 136 -4.74 4.30 -14.52
C ALA A 136 -6.15 4.66 -13.97
N LEU A 137 -6.79 5.70 -14.48
CA LEU A 137 -8.17 6.04 -14.11
C LEU A 137 -9.17 4.99 -14.59
N LYS A 138 -8.97 4.41 -15.77
CA LYS A 138 -9.79 3.30 -16.26
C LYS A 138 -9.68 2.06 -15.36
N LYS A 139 -8.46 1.70 -14.91
CA LYS A 139 -8.24 0.58 -13.99
C LYS A 139 -9.05 0.68 -12.69
N VAL A 140 -9.37 1.90 -12.27
CA VAL A 140 -10.18 2.15 -11.06
C VAL A 140 -11.64 2.52 -11.37
N GLY A 141 -12.10 2.36 -12.63
CA GLY A 141 -13.48 2.62 -13.07
C GLY A 141 -13.87 4.10 -12.99
N LEU A 142 -12.99 5.00 -13.47
CA LEU A 142 -13.21 6.46 -13.48
C LEU A 142 -12.90 7.11 -14.84
N GLU A 143 -13.00 6.36 -15.93
CA GLU A 143 -12.74 6.84 -17.28
C GLU A 143 -13.68 7.96 -17.72
N ASP A 144 -14.90 7.99 -17.20
CA ASP A 144 -15.93 9.02 -17.47
C ASP A 144 -15.80 10.25 -16.54
N ARG A 145 -14.89 10.21 -15.55
CA ARG A 145 -14.69 11.24 -14.52
C ARG A 145 -13.34 11.98 -14.62
N VAL A 146 -12.60 11.80 -15.70
CA VAL A 146 -11.22 12.32 -15.88
C VAL A 146 -11.11 13.84 -15.69
N ASN A 147 -12.14 14.59 -16.08
CA ASN A 147 -12.17 16.06 -15.99
C ASN A 147 -12.80 16.59 -14.70
N PHE A 148 -13.31 15.73 -13.81
CA PHE A 148 -13.97 16.15 -12.58
C PHE A 148 -12.94 16.66 -11.57
N MET A 149 -13.32 17.74 -10.88
CA MET A 149 -12.54 18.24 -9.74
C MET A 149 -12.86 17.42 -8.48
N PRO A 150 -11.97 17.35 -7.49
CA PRO A 150 -12.23 16.63 -6.24
C PRO A 150 -13.53 17.03 -5.54
N SER A 151 -13.96 18.30 -5.66
CA SER A 151 -15.24 18.77 -5.11
C SER A 151 -16.49 18.17 -5.77
N GLN A 152 -16.34 17.60 -6.96
CA GLN A 152 -17.41 16.99 -7.76
C GLN A 152 -17.45 15.45 -7.60
N LEU A 153 -16.50 14.88 -6.84
CA LEU A 153 -16.35 13.45 -6.63
C LEU A 153 -16.85 13.03 -5.25
N SER A 154 -17.46 11.84 -5.15
CA SER A 154 -17.76 11.20 -3.87
C SER A 154 -16.47 10.80 -3.14
N GLY A 155 -16.59 10.45 -1.84
CA GLY A 155 -15.43 9.95 -1.05
C GLY A 155 -14.75 8.75 -1.70
N GLY A 156 -15.54 7.74 -2.11
CA GLY A 156 -15.02 6.55 -2.79
C GLY A 156 -14.39 6.86 -4.15
N GLN A 157 -14.94 7.82 -4.92
CA GLN A 157 -14.34 8.26 -6.17
C GLN A 157 -13.01 9.00 -5.95
N LYS A 158 -12.93 9.86 -4.91
CA LYS A 158 -11.66 10.52 -4.53
C LYS A 158 -10.59 9.49 -4.16
N GLN A 159 -10.95 8.47 -3.41
CA GLN A 159 -10.01 7.41 -3.03
C GLN A 159 -9.55 6.63 -4.26
N ARG A 160 -10.45 6.31 -5.18
CA ARG A 160 -10.07 5.65 -6.44
C ARG A 160 -9.13 6.53 -7.31
N VAL A 161 -9.32 7.84 -7.34
CA VAL A 161 -8.34 8.77 -7.97
C VAL A 161 -6.99 8.72 -7.26
N ALA A 162 -6.98 8.69 -5.91
CA ALA A 162 -5.74 8.58 -5.13
C ALA A 162 -5.01 7.25 -5.41
N ILE A 163 -5.75 6.14 -5.55
CA ILE A 163 -5.18 4.84 -5.94
C ILE A 163 -4.61 4.92 -7.37
N ALA A 164 -5.36 5.46 -8.34
CA ALA A 164 -4.87 5.63 -9.71
C ALA A 164 -3.56 6.43 -9.77
N ARG A 165 -3.48 7.51 -8.98
CA ARG A 165 -2.26 8.31 -8.83
C ARG A 165 -1.11 7.50 -8.22
N ALA A 166 -1.39 6.66 -7.24
CA ALA A 166 -0.39 5.84 -6.58
C ALA A 166 0.22 4.77 -7.50
N ILE A 167 -0.58 4.20 -8.42
CA ILE A 167 -0.15 3.10 -9.30
C ILE A 167 0.37 3.54 -10.67
N VAL A 168 0.25 4.82 -11.03
CA VAL A 168 0.49 5.29 -12.41
C VAL A 168 1.95 5.10 -12.89
N ASN A 169 2.91 5.07 -11.97
CA ASN A 169 4.33 4.77 -12.24
C ASN A 169 4.68 3.28 -12.13
N ASN A 170 3.68 2.38 -12.02
CA ASN A 170 3.87 0.94 -11.81
C ASN A 170 4.82 0.64 -10.64
N PRO A 171 4.48 1.07 -9.42
CA PRO A 171 5.32 0.86 -8.24
C PRO A 171 5.41 -0.63 -7.90
N LYS A 172 6.50 -1.04 -7.22
CA LYS A 172 6.63 -2.39 -6.65
C LYS A 172 5.84 -2.56 -5.36
N ILE A 173 5.66 -1.46 -4.62
CA ILE A 173 5.03 -1.43 -3.30
C ILE A 173 3.92 -0.39 -3.30
N LEU A 174 2.76 -0.76 -2.80
CA LEU A 174 1.67 0.15 -2.49
C LEU A 174 1.51 0.22 -0.96
N LEU A 175 1.75 1.40 -0.39
CA LEU A 175 1.57 1.70 1.02
C LEU A 175 0.20 2.34 1.22
N ALA A 176 -0.65 1.73 2.04
CA ALA A 176 -2.02 2.19 2.29
C ALA A 176 -2.24 2.47 3.78
N ASP A 177 -2.52 3.73 4.14
CA ASP A 177 -2.82 4.15 5.51
C ASP A 177 -4.32 4.37 5.66
N GLU A 178 -4.99 3.46 6.38
CA GLU A 178 -6.44 3.48 6.64
C GLU A 178 -7.27 3.76 5.36
N PRO A 179 -7.07 3.00 4.26
CA PRO A 179 -7.56 3.41 2.94
C PRO A 179 -9.09 3.46 2.80
N THR A 180 -9.82 2.89 3.76
CA THR A 180 -11.29 2.88 3.81
C THR A 180 -11.87 3.70 4.96
N GLY A 181 -11.05 4.25 5.85
CA GLY A 181 -11.49 4.87 7.10
C GLY A 181 -12.36 6.12 6.95
N ALA A 182 -12.39 6.75 5.77
CA ALA A 182 -13.24 7.91 5.48
C ALA A 182 -14.40 7.58 4.51
N LEU A 183 -14.69 6.27 4.27
CA LEU A 183 -15.63 5.82 3.26
C LEU A 183 -16.86 5.15 3.88
N ASP A 184 -17.98 5.19 3.17
CA ASP A 184 -19.11 4.30 3.43
C ASP A 184 -18.75 2.84 3.07
N SER A 185 -19.53 1.89 3.62
CA SER A 185 -19.26 0.45 3.46
C SER A 185 -19.25 -0.02 1.99
N ALA A 186 -20.11 0.54 1.13
CA ALA A 186 -20.15 0.15 -0.28
C ALA A 186 -18.92 0.66 -1.03
N SER A 187 -18.52 1.91 -0.81
CA SER A 187 -17.29 2.50 -1.36
C SER A 187 -16.06 1.80 -0.83
N GLY A 188 -16.04 1.42 0.46
CA GLY A 188 -14.97 0.66 1.08
C GLY A 188 -14.73 -0.68 0.39
N LYS A 189 -15.81 -1.45 0.15
CA LYS A 189 -15.73 -2.74 -0.57
C LYS A 189 -15.13 -2.57 -1.98
N GLN A 190 -15.57 -1.56 -2.73
CA GLN A 190 -15.03 -1.28 -4.06
C GLN A 190 -13.51 -0.97 -4.02
N VAL A 191 -13.08 -0.21 -3.02
CA VAL A 191 -11.66 0.10 -2.82
C VAL A 191 -10.86 -1.16 -2.50
N MET A 192 -11.38 -2.04 -1.61
CA MET A 192 -10.71 -3.29 -1.26
C MET A 192 -10.61 -4.26 -2.45
N GLU A 193 -11.60 -4.27 -3.33
CA GLU A 193 -11.57 -5.04 -4.59
C GLU A 193 -10.42 -4.59 -5.51
N ILE A 194 -10.25 -3.26 -5.65
CA ILE A 194 -9.12 -2.70 -6.43
C ILE A 194 -7.78 -3.13 -5.82
N PHE A 195 -7.62 -3.10 -4.50
CA PHE A 195 -6.40 -3.58 -3.84
C PHE A 195 -6.14 -5.06 -4.13
N ARG A 196 -7.16 -5.92 -4.03
CA ARG A 196 -7.04 -7.34 -4.39
C ARG A 196 -6.62 -7.55 -5.85
N GLN A 197 -7.25 -6.81 -6.78
CA GLN A 197 -6.88 -6.88 -8.19
C GLN A 197 -5.42 -6.48 -8.42
N LEU A 198 -4.98 -5.37 -7.84
CA LEU A 198 -3.59 -4.89 -7.96
C LEU A 198 -2.58 -5.90 -7.38
N ASN A 199 -2.93 -6.56 -6.28
CA ASN A 199 -2.10 -7.59 -5.71
C ASN A 199 -2.01 -8.84 -6.63
N ARG A 200 -3.12 -9.30 -7.22
CA ARG A 200 -3.11 -10.36 -8.25
C ARG A 200 -2.27 -9.97 -9.47
N GLU A 201 -2.18 -8.69 -9.82
CA GLU A 201 -1.29 -8.16 -10.86
C GLU A 201 0.19 -8.12 -10.43
N GLY A 202 0.52 -8.56 -9.20
CA GLY A 202 1.88 -8.66 -8.65
C GLY A 202 2.37 -7.45 -7.87
N VAL A 203 1.51 -6.48 -7.55
CA VAL A 203 1.87 -5.34 -6.70
C VAL A 203 1.91 -5.81 -5.24
N SER A 204 3.03 -5.57 -4.54
CA SER A 204 3.12 -5.82 -3.10
C SER A 204 2.35 -4.75 -2.34
N ILE A 205 1.50 -5.13 -1.37
CA ILE A 205 0.63 -4.19 -0.65
C ILE A 205 0.92 -4.25 0.84
N LEU A 206 1.35 -3.13 1.42
CA LEU A 206 1.44 -2.96 2.87
C LEU A 206 0.33 -2.01 3.31
N MET A 207 -0.63 -2.54 4.06
CA MET A 207 -1.76 -1.79 4.57
C MET A 207 -1.65 -1.57 6.07
N ILE A 208 -1.94 -0.36 6.52
CA ILE A 208 -2.16 -0.04 7.93
C ILE A 208 -3.66 0.10 8.15
N THR A 209 -4.19 -0.61 9.13
CA THR A 209 -5.58 -0.46 9.56
C THR A 209 -5.75 -0.87 11.02
N HIS A 210 -6.76 -0.32 11.68
CA HIS A 210 -7.23 -0.78 12.97
C HIS A 210 -8.47 -1.67 12.86
N ASP A 211 -9.04 -1.79 11.66
CA ASP A 211 -10.22 -2.61 11.36
C ASP A 211 -9.78 -4.03 10.97
N ARG A 212 -10.25 -5.02 11.75
CA ARG A 212 -9.92 -6.43 11.54
C ARG A 212 -10.57 -7.02 10.28
N GLU A 213 -11.76 -6.53 9.89
CA GLU A 213 -12.42 -6.94 8.67
C GLU A 213 -11.57 -6.50 7.45
N ILE A 214 -11.10 -5.25 7.45
CA ILE A 214 -10.23 -4.72 6.41
C ILE A 214 -8.87 -5.47 6.41
N ALA A 215 -8.27 -5.71 7.56
CA ALA A 215 -7.02 -6.46 7.66
C ALA A 215 -7.13 -7.90 7.14
N SER A 216 -8.32 -8.53 7.26
CA SER A 216 -8.55 -9.89 6.78
C SER A 216 -8.46 -10.06 5.27
N HIS A 217 -8.42 -8.96 4.50
CA HIS A 217 -8.14 -8.99 3.06
C HIS A 217 -6.66 -9.25 2.74
N ALA A 218 -5.74 -9.08 3.70
CA ALA A 218 -4.31 -9.33 3.51
C ALA A 218 -3.96 -10.82 3.68
N ASP A 219 -2.87 -11.28 3.06
CA ASP A 219 -2.39 -12.68 3.21
C ASP A 219 -1.78 -12.92 4.57
N ARG A 220 -1.20 -11.86 5.18
CA ARG A 220 -0.58 -11.89 6.49
C ARG A 220 -0.99 -10.66 7.30
N ILE A 221 -1.24 -10.87 8.60
CA ILE A 221 -1.51 -9.80 9.55
C ILE A 221 -0.37 -9.76 10.57
N VAL A 222 0.12 -8.57 10.84
CA VAL A 222 1.16 -8.31 11.86
C VAL A 222 0.62 -7.26 12.83
N GLU A 223 0.90 -7.41 14.11
CA GLU A 223 0.47 -6.46 15.12
C GLU A 223 1.66 -5.63 15.63
N ILE A 224 1.46 -4.31 15.74
CA ILE A 224 2.42 -3.43 16.40
C ILE A 224 1.82 -2.86 17.69
N ARG A 225 2.51 -3.07 18.84
CA ARG A 225 2.17 -2.51 20.15
C ARG A 225 3.39 -1.89 20.79
N ASP A 226 3.25 -0.68 21.29
CA ASP A 226 4.31 0.06 22.00
C ASP A 226 5.64 0.06 21.25
N GLY A 227 5.57 0.20 19.92
CA GLY A 227 6.73 0.25 19.04
C GLY A 227 7.36 -1.11 18.73
N VAL A 228 6.78 -2.22 19.19
CA VAL A 228 7.26 -3.59 18.92
C VAL A 228 6.32 -4.28 17.95
N LEU A 229 6.88 -4.81 16.87
CA LEU A 229 6.14 -5.60 15.88
C LEU A 229 6.15 -7.08 16.30
N ARG A 230 4.99 -7.73 16.19
CA ARG A 230 4.81 -9.17 16.39
C ARG A 230 3.94 -9.74 15.28
N GLU A 231 4.22 -10.95 14.85
CA GLU A 231 3.27 -11.65 13.99
C GLU A 231 1.96 -11.86 14.78
N ASP A 232 0.84 -11.55 14.15
CA ASP A 232 -0.47 -11.93 14.69
C ASP A 232 -0.62 -13.44 14.45
N ASN A 233 -0.11 -14.23 15.39
CA ASN A 233 -0.36 -15.68 15.44
C ASN A 233 -1.81 -15.87 15.84
N GLY A 234 -2.75 -15.38 15.01
CA GLY A 234 -4.19 -15.30 15.24
C GLY A 234 -4.62 -16.29 16.29
N ALA A 235 -5.02 -15.81 17.48
CA ALA A 235 -5.34 -16.65 18.60
C ALA A 235 -6.19 -17.84 18.13
N GLU A 236 -5.57 -19.00 18.05
CA GLU A 236 -6.08 -20.37 18.01
C GLU A 236 -7.61 -20.56 17.81
N LYS A 237 -8.25 -19.99 16.80
CA LYS A 237 -9.60 -20.38 16.31
C LYS A 237 -10.09 -19.37 15.26
N GLY A 238 -9.78 -19.55 14.01
CA GLY A 238 -10.38 -18.76 12.94
C GLY A 238 -9.70 -18.83 11.58
N ASP A 239 -8.41 -19.18 11.53
CA ASP A 239 -7.67 -19.18 10.27
C ASP A 239 -8.16 -20.20 9.24
N GLY A 240 -8.78 -21.31 9.69
CA GLY A 240 -9.42 -22.29 8.82
C GLY A 240 -10.65 -21.73 8.11
N GLU A 241 -11.53 -21.04 8.84
CA GLU A 241 -12.76 -20.47 8.25
C GLU A 241 -12.50 -19.28 7.33
N LEU A 242 -11.47 -18.48 7.62
CA LEU A 242 -11.10 -17.34 6.80
C LEU A 242 -10.42 -17.76 5.48
N ARG A 243 -9.59 -18.80 5.52
CA ARG A 243 -8.99 -19.40 4.32
C ARG A 243 -10.03 -20.14 3.46
N GLU A 244 -11.00 -20.80 4.08
CA GLU A 244 -12.11 -21.44 3.37
C GLU A 244 -13.06 -20.42 2.73
N LYS A 245 -13.36 -19.30 3.42
CA LYS A 245 -14.14 -18.20 2.82
C LYS A 245 -13.44 -17.55 1.64
N ARG A 246 -12.11 -17.34 1.72
CA ARG A 246 -11.31 -16.83 0.58
C ARG A 246 -11.34 -17.78 -0.61
N ALA A 247 -11.15 -19.07 -0.36
CA ALA A 247 -11.20 -20.08 -1.41
C ALA A 247 -12.60 -20.28 -2.01
N ALA A 248 -13.67 -19.85 -1.31
CA ALA A 248 -15.03 -19.83 -1.82
C ALA A 248 -15.28 -18.56 -2.64
N ASP A 249 -14.89 -17.39 -2.15
CA ASP A 249 -14.99 -16.10 -2.88
C ASP A 249 -14.19 -16.14 -4.21
N ASP A 250 -12.99 -16.74 -4.21
CA ASP A 250 -12.18 -16.88 -5.43
C ASP A 250 -12.81 -17.84 -6.46
N ARG A 251 -13.59 -18.85 -6.04
CA ARG A 251 -14.31 -19.77 -6.94
C ARG A 251 -15.53 -19.14 -7.58
N ASP A 252 -16.27 -18.34 -6.85
CA ASP A 252 -17.46 -17.63 -7.39
C ASP A 252 -17.07 -16.57 -8.44
N TYR A 253 -15.83 -16.07 -8.39
CA TYR A 253 -15.33 -15.09 -9.35
C TYR A 253 -14.89 -15.71 -10.68
N ASP A 254 -14.31 -16.93 -10.64
CA ASP A 254 -13.90 -17.66 -11.86
C ASP A 254 -15.11 -18.20 -12.64
N GLU A 255 -16.24 -18.52 -11.96
CA GLU A 255 -17.47 -18.95 -12.61
C GLU A 255 -18.27 -17.81 -13.24
N ALA A 256 -18.14 -16.57 -12.73
CA ALA A 256 -18.85 -15.39 -13.28
C ALA A 256 -18.16 -14.77 -14.51
N GLY A 257 -16.90 -15.10 -14.78
CA GLY A 257 -16.09 -14.59 -15.92
C GLY A 257 -16.14 -15.44 -17.19
N GLY A 258 -16.81 -16.60 -17.16
CA GLY A 258 -16.78 -17.61 -18.22
C GLY A 258 -17.98 -17.68 -19.18
N GLY A 259 -18.84 -16.69 -19.20
CA GLY A 259 -20.02 -16.68 -20.05
C GLY A 259 -20.11 -15.44 -20.93
N ASP A 260 -19.56 -15.51 -22.12
CA ASP A 260 -20.11 -15.04 -23.39
C ASP A 260 -19.00 -14.88 -24.45
N ALA A 261 -18.80 -16.00 -25.17
CA ALA A 261 -18.17 -15.98 -26.49
C ALA A 261 -18.89 -16.99 -27.38
N VAL A 262 -19.98 -16.58 -28.00
CA VAL A 262 -20.48 -17.12 -29.27
C VAL A 262 -21.00 -15.97 -30.09
#